data_f010e6c37f95a13caff77705c026965a
#
_entry.id   f010e6c37f95a13caff77705c026965a
#
_cell.length_a   1.000
_cell.length_b   1.000
_cell.length_c   1.000
_cell.angle_alpha   90.00
_cell.angle_beta   90.00
_cell.angle_gamma   90.00
#
_symmetry.space_group_name_H-M   'P 1'
#
loop_
_entity.id
_entity.type
_entity.pdbx_description
1 polymer ?
#
loop_
_entity_poly.entity_id
_entity_poly.type
_entity_poly.pdbx_seq_one_letter_code
_entity_poly.pdbx_strand_id
1 'polypeptide(L)'
;MIDEGIRAEFIAIVNYGIVGLIQLELGYAESADISIEEALALYDKYVKEALELMLAKNHDYDEAWRSMRISSYTDLILMKIYRTKQIESLSGNTLVSEGIDANYMDMINYSVFGLIKIEFEG
;
A
#
# COMPACT_ATOMS: atom_id res chain seq x y z
N MET A 1 5.08 25.32 -0.09
CA MET A 1 5.90 24.20 -0.22
C MET A 1 5.30 23.03 0.49
N ILE A 2 5.05 22.00 -0.22
CA ILE A 2 4.51 20.85 0.34
C ILE A 2 5.56 20.16 1.07
N ASP A 3 5.19 19.85 2.12
CA ASP A 3 5.85 19.28 3.08
C ASP A 3 6.54 18.04 2.75
N GLU A 4 7.83 18.02 2.95
CA GLU A 4 8.60 16.81 2.88
C GLU A 4 8.11 15.78 3.87
N GLY A 5 7.44 16.23 4.95
CA GLY A 5 6.83 15.33 5.91
C GLY A 5 5.74 14.47 5.31
N ILE A 6 4.86 15.04 4.49
CA ILE A 6 3.81 14.29 3.84
C ILE A 6 4.40 13.30 2.85
N ARG A 7 5.41 13.73 2.10
CA ARG A 7 6.08 12.84 1.16
C ARG A 7 6.69 11.64 1.87
N ALA A 8 7.40 11.89 2.96
CA ALA A 8 8.01 10.82 3.74
C ALA A 8 6.97 9.85 4.28
N GLU A 9 5.83 10.36 4.68
CA GLU A 9 4.75 9.51 5.18
C GLU A 9 4.15 8.64 4.10
N PHE A 10 3.96 9.16 2.89
CA PHE A 10 3.49 8.33 1.79
C PHE A 10 4.50 7.23 1.45
N ILE A 11 5.80 7.56 1.47
CA ILE A 11 6.84 6.55 1.23
C ILE A 11 6.79 5.48 2.31
N ALA A 12 6.62 5.88 3.57
CA ALA A 12 6.53 4.93 4.67
C ALA A 12 5.32 4.01 4.51
N ILE A 13 4.20 4.53 4.03
CA ILE A 13 3.00 3.72 3.83
C ILE A 13 3.19 2.73 2.68
N VAL A 14 3.86 3.14 1.61
CA VAL A 14 4.20 2.20 0.53
C VAL A 14 5.02 1.04 1.11
N ASN A 15 6.05 1.35 1.88
CA ASN A 15 6.89 0.32 2.48
C ASN A 15 6.10 -0.56 3.46
N TYR A 16 5.26 0.05 4.27
CA TYR A 16 4.42 -0.69 5.21
C TYR A 16 3.51 -1.67 4.48
N GLY A 17 2.88 -1.22 3.40
CA GLY A 17 2.01 -2.09 2.61
C GLY A 17 2.76 -3.24 1.97
N ILE A 18 3.93 -2.97 1.41
CA ILE A 18 4.76 -4.01 0.80
C ILE A 18 5.18 -5.04 1.85
N VAL A 19 5.65 -4.58 3.00
CA VAL A 19 6.04 -5.49 4.09
C VAL A 19 4.84 -6.30 4.55
N GLY A 20 3.67 -5.67 4.63
CA GLY A 20 2.44 -6.38 4.99
C GLY A 20 2.11 -7.50 4.02
N LEU A 21 2.24 -7.25 2.72
CA LEU A 21 2.02 -8.27 1.70
C LEU A 21 3.02 -9.41 1.80
N ILE A 22 4.28 -9.09 2.06
CA ILE A 22 5.31 -10.12 2.26
C ILE A 22 4.96 -10.99 3.46
N GLN A 23 4.54 -10.36 4.55
CA GLN A 23 4.16 -11.11 5.75
C GLN A 23 2.96 -12.02 5.50
N LEU A 24 2.00 -11.59 4.70
CA LEU A 24 0.88 -12.44 4.35
C LEU A 24 1.32 -13.66 3.57
N GLU A 25 2.27 -13.49 2.67
CA GLU A 25 2.78 -14.62 1.90
C GLU A 25 3.57 -15.61 2.74
N LEU A 26 4.43 -15.10 3.60
CA LEU A 26 5.32 -15.93 4.41
C LEU A 26 4.68 -16.47 5.68
N GLY A 27 3.56 -15.89 6.08
CA GLY A 27 2.98 -16.15 7.38
C GLY A 27 3.68 -15.33 8.44
N TYR A 28 3.16 -15.38 9.65
CA TYR A 28 3.76 -14.63 10.75
C TYR A 28 4.91 -15.43 11.33
N ALA A 29 6.06 -15.32 10.71
CA ALA A 29 7.25 -15.93 11.25
C ALA A 29 7.73 -15.10 12.43
N GLU A 30 8.07 -15.75 13.51
CA GLU A 30 8.55 -15.08 14.71
C GLU A 30 9.94 -14.51 14.53
N SER A 31 10.61 -14.88 13.49
CA SER A 31 11.97 -14.38 13.22
C SER A 31 12.12 -14.17 11.73
N ALA A 32 13.05 -13.31 11.38
CA ALA A 32 13.38 -13.08 9.99
C ALA A 32 14.15 -14.28 9.47
N ASP A 33 13.42 -15.22 8.91
CA ASP A 33 14.02 -16.46 8.43
C ASP A 33 14.46 -16.40 6.99
N ILE A 34 14.33 -15.25 6.35
CA ILE A 34 14.71 -15.13 4.95
C ILE A 34 15.98 -14.31 4.80
N SER A 35 16.71 -14.60 3.76
CA SER A 35 17.91 -13.85 3.45
C SER A 35 17.54 -12.47 2.92
N ILE A 36 18.52 -11.58 2.88
CA ILE A 36 18.32 -10.25 2.32
C ILE A 36 17.93 -10.35 0.85
N GLU A 37 18.52 -11.29 0.12
CA GLU A 37 18.21 -11.48 -1.29
C GLU A 37 16.77 -11.92 -1.49
N GLU A 38 16.28 -12.82 -0.65
CA GLU A 38 14.89 -13.24 -0.71
C GLU A 38 13.95 -12.11 -0.36
N ALA A 39 14.30 -11.31 0.64
CA ALA A 39 13.48 -10.19 1.05
C ALA A 39 13.38 -9.16 -0.07
N LEU A 40 14.49 -8.86 -0.74
CA LEU A 40 14.49 -7.90 -1.84
C LEU A 40 13.70 -8.44 -3.04
N ALA A 41 13.81 -9.73 -3.31
CA ALA A 41 13.04 -10.33 -4.39
C ALA A 41 11.54 -10.24 -4.14
N LEU A 42 11.12 -10.48 -2.92
CA LEU A 42 9.72 -10.36 -2.54
C LEU A 42 9.25 -8.91 -2.60
N TYR A 43 10.08 -8.00 -2.16
CA TYR A 43 9.77 -6.58 -2.23
C TYR A 43 9.52 -6.17 -3.69
N ASP A 44 10.44 -6.53 -4.57
CA ASP A 44 10.31 -6.21 -5.98
C ASP A 44 9.08 -6.83 -6.61
N LYS A 45 8.76 -8.05 -6.21
CA LYS A 45 7.57 -8.74 -6.70
C LYS A 45 6.31 -7.93 -6.36
N TYR A 46 6.17 -7.49 -5.13
CA TYR A 46 4.97 -6.78 -4.72
C TYR A 46 4.91 -5.35 -5.22
N VAL A 47 6.04 -4.70 -5.39
CA VAL A 47 6.07 -3.40 -6.06
C VAL A 47 5.55 -3.55 -7.49
N LYS A 48 5.99 -4.59 -8.18
CA LYS A 48 5.54 -4.83 -9.55
C LYS A 48 4.05 -5.13 -9.61
N GLU A 49 3.56 -5.99 -8.72
CA GLU A 49 2.14 -6.30 -8.68
C GLU A 49 1.28 -5.07 -8.38
N ALA A 50 1.72 -4.26 -7.44
CA ALA A 50 1.01 -3.04 -7.10
C ALA A 50 0.98 -2.08 -8.27
N LEU A 51 2.09 -1.96 -8.99
CA LEU A 51 2.16 -1.09 -10.15
C LEU A 51 1.25 -1.57 -11.27
N GLU A 52 1.23 -2.88 -11.51
CA GLU A 52 0.35 -3.43 -12.53
C GLU A 52 -1.12 -3.18 -12.20
N LEU A 53 -1.48 -3.34 -10.93
CA LEU A 53 -2.83 -3.06 -10.49
C LEU A 53 -3.17 -1.57 -10.63
N MET A 54 -2.23 -0.71 -10.31
CA MET A 54 -2.41 0.73 -10.44
C MET A 54 -2.66 1.11 -11.89
N LEU A 55 -1.92 0.53 -12.82
CA LEU A 55 -2.10 0.82 -14.24
C LEU A 55 -3.46 0.37 -14.73
N ALA A 56 -3.92 -0.79 -14.27
CA ALA A 56 -5.24 -1.28 -14.63
C ALA A 56 -6.33 -0.37 -14.07
N LYS A 57 -6.22 0.01 -12.81
CA LYS A 57 -7.21 0.90 -12.20
C LYS A 57 -7.21 2.28 -12.82
N ASN A 58 -6.05 2.79 -13.18
CA ASN A 58 -5.96 4.08 -13.83
C ASN A 58 -6.71 4.09 -15.15
N HIS A 59 -6.58 3.00 -15.90
CA HIS A 59 -7.31 2.85 -17.15
C HIS A 59 -8.83 2.84 -16.89
N ASP A 60 -9.27 2.10 -15.89
CA ASP A 60 -10.69 1.95 -15.58
C ASP A 60 -11.34 3.24 -15.10
N TYR A 61 -10.61 4.02 -14.33
CA TYR A 61 -11.13 5.25 -13.73
C TYR A 61 -10.81 6.51 -14.53
N ASP A 62 -10.23 6.33 -15.72
CA ASP A 62 -9.90 7.44 -16.62
C ASP A 62 -9.12 8.54 -15.92
N GLU A 63 -8.15 8.13 -15.13
CA GLU A 63 -7.26 9.04 -14.42
C GLU A 63 -7.96 9.99 -13.44
N ALA A 64 -9.08 9.55 -12.91
CA ALA A 64 -9.82 10.35 -11.93
C ALA A 64 -8.94 10.79 -10.75
N TRP A 65 -7.91 10.02 -10.44
CA TRP A 65 -7.00 10.34 -9.35
C TRP A 65 -6.32 11.70 -9.53
N ARG A 66 -6.21 12.19 -10.76
CA ARG A 66 -5.54 13.47 -11.01
C ARG A 66 -6.29 14.66 -10.45
N SER A 67 -7.60 14.53 -10.30
CA SER A 67 -8.41 15.62 -9.77
C SER A 67 -8.57 15.57 -8.27
N MET A 68 -8.07 14.51 -7.63
CA MET A 68 -8.20 14.38 -6.18
C MET A 68 -7.17 15.22 -5.45
N ARG A 69 -7.57 15.71 -4.30
CA ARG A 69 -6.65 16.45 -3.43
C ARG A 69 -5.79 15.47 -2.66
N ILE A 70 -4.60 15.93 -2.27
CA ILE A 70 -3.70 15.12 -1.45
C ILE A 70 -4.38 14.68 -0.16
N SER A 71 -5.17 15.56 0.45
CA SER A 71 -5.90 15.21 1.67
C SER A 71 -6.89 14.08 1.44
N SER A 72 -7.44 13.95 0.24
CA SER A 72 -8.35 12.86 -0.08
C SER A 72 -7.61 11.52 -0.05
N TYR A 73 -6.39 11.47 -0.55
CA TYR A 73 -5.59 10.26 -0.48
C TYR A 73 -5.27 9.88 0.95
N THR A 74 -4.97 10.88 1.77
CA THR A 74 -4.71 10.64 3.20
C THR A 74 -5.93 10.02 3.86
N ASP A 75 -7.12 10.54 3.58
CA ASP A 75 -8.36 10.02 4.15
C ASP A 75 -8.61 8.58 3.70
N LEU A 76 -8.41 8.29 2.42
CA LEU A 76 -8.58 6.94 1.90
C LEU A 76 -7.61 5.96 2.53
N ILE A 77 -6.37 6.40 2.72
CA ILE A 77 -5.35 5.55 3.35
C ILE A 77 -5.73 5.27 4.80
N LEU A 78 -6.19 6.29 5.53
CA LEU A 78 -6.63 6.10 6.90
C LEU A 78 -7.78 5.10 7.00
N MET A 79 -8.71 5.16 6.07
CA MET A 79 -9.80 4.19 6.03
C MET A 79 -9.28 2.77 5.83
N LYS A 80 -8.27 2.60 4.98
CA LYS A 80 -7.70 1.28 4.73
C LYS A 80 -6.91 0.78 5.93
N ILE A 81 -6.18 1.66 6.60
CA ILE A 81 -5.48 1.30 7.82
C ILE A 81 -6.48 0.82 8.89
N TYR A 82 -7.56 1.56 9.05
CA TYR A 82 -8.60 1.22 10.01
C TYR A 82 -9.22 -0.12 9.67
N ARG A 83 -9.51 -0.35 8.41
CA ARG A 83 -10.07 -1.60 7.95
C ARG A 83 -9.13 -2.77 8.22
N THR A 84 -7.83 -2.56 7.95
CA THR A 84 -6.83 -3.59 8.21
C THR A 84 -6.80 -3.95 9.69
N LYS A 85 -6.84 -2.94 10.55
CA LYS A 85 -6.86 -3.19 12.00
C LYS A 85 -8.11 -3.93 12.44
N GLN A 86 -9.26 -3.61 11.87
CA GLN A 86 -10.49 -4.33 12.18
C GLN A 86 -10.38 -5.78 11.80
N ILE A 87 -9.84 -6.04 10.62
CA ILE A 87 -9.67 -7.41 10.15
C ILE A 87 -8.71 -8.17 11.05
N GLU A 88 -7.61 -7.56 11.43
CA GLU A 88 -6.65 -8.18 12.33
C GLU A 88 -7.23 -8.51 13.69
N SER A 89 -8.12 -7.64 14.18
CA SER A 89 -8.72 -7.85 15.49
C SER A 89 -9.74 -9.00 15.51
N LEU A 90 -10.22 -9.38 14.34
CA LEU A 90 -11.09 -10.55 14.22
C LEU A 90 -10.30 -11.85 14.24
N SER A 91 -9.06 -11.73 14.34
CA SER A 91 -7.99 -12.69 14.48
C SER A 91 -8.26 -14.10 14.10
N GLY A 92 -7.52 -14.59 13.20
CA GLY A 92 -7.54 -15.98 12.84
C GLY A 92 -8.70 -16.41 11.98
N ASN A 93 -9.62 -15.57 11.70
CA ASN A 93 -10.65 -15.92 10.77
C ASN A 93 -10.12 -15.87 9.37
N THR A 94 -10.11 -17.01 8.77
CA THR A 94 -9.54 -17.18 7.45
C THR A 94 -10.21 -16.39 6.37
N LEU A 95 -11.40 -15.91 6.61
CA LEU A 95 -12.12 -15.08 5.65
C LEU A 95 -11.44 -13.76 5.40
N VAL A 96 -10.47 -13.50 6.19
CA VAL A 96 -9.89 -12.23 6.28
C VAL A 96 -8.80 -11.98 5.29
N SER A 97 -8.11 -13.01 4.85
CA SER A 97 -6.94 -12.84 3.99
C SER A 97 -7.28 -12.11 2.69
N GLU A 98 -8.46 -12.37 2.15
CA GLU A 98 -8.86 -11.74 0.90
C GLU A 98 -9.05 -10.23 1.02
N GLY A 99 -9.44 -9.78 2.20
CA GLY A 99 -9.61 -8.34 2.40
C GLY A 99 -8.33 -7.63 2.74
N ILE A 100 -7.43 -8.29 3.45
CA ILE A 100 -6.19 -7.66 3.90
C ILE A 100 -5.26 -7.35 2.75
N ASP A 101 -5.03 -8.28 1.84
CA ASP A 101 -4.11 -8.04 0.72
C ASP A 101 -4.63 -6.93 -0.18
N ALA A 102 -5.92 -6.90 -0.46
CA ALA A 102 -6.51 -5.84 -1.25
C ALA A 102 -6.34 -4.49 -0.56
N ASN A 103 -6.49 -4.44 0.75
CA ASN A 103 -6.31 -3.20 1.50
C ASN A 103 -4.87 -2.71 1.43
N TYR A 104 -3.90 -3.61 1.56
CA TYR A 104 -2.50 -3.22 1.42
C TYR A 104 -2.21 -2.69 0.02
N MET A 105 -2.72 -3.34 -1.01
CA MET A 105 -2.55 -2.88 -2.38
C MET A 105 -3.13 -1.50 -2.58
N ASP A 106 -4.32 -1.26 -2.05
CA ASP A 106 -4.96 0.06 -2.17
C ASP A 106 -4.16 1.13 -1.45
N MET A 107 -3.64 0.83 -0.27
CA MET A 107 -2.81 1.78 0.48
C MET A 107 -1.56 2.15 -0.31
N ILE A 108 -0.91 1.16 -0.90
CA ILE A 108 0.26 1.38 -1.73
C ILE A 108 -0.09 2.29 -2.91
N ASN A 109 -1.16 1.97 -3.60
CA ASN A 109 -1.54 2.71 -4.81
C ASN A 109 -1.97 4.14 -4.51
N TYR A 110 -2.74 4.35 -3.46
CA TYR A 110 -3.11 5.71 -3.07
C TYR A 110 -1.89 6.52 -2.66
N SER A 111 -0.94 5.89 -1.99
CA SER A 111 0.29 6.58 -1.59
C SER A 111 1.15 6.93 -2.80
N VAL A 112 1.22 6.03 -3.78
CA VAL A 112 1.94 6.31 -5.01
C VAL A 112 1.28 7.45 -5.79
N PHE A 113 -0.05 7.45 -5.89
CA PHE A 113 -0.75 8.56 -6.52
C PHE A 113 -0.48 9.88 -5.80
N GLY A 114 -0.50 9.86 -4.48
CA GLY A 114 -0.16 11.04 -3.69
C GLY A 114 1.23 11.54 -3.96
N LEU A 115 2.20 10.63 -4.05
CA LEU A 115 3.59 10.98 -4.36
C LEU A 115 3.72 11.58 -5.74
N ILE A 116 3.02 11.02 -6.72
CA ILE A 116 3.03 11.57 -8.08
C ILE A 116 2.48 12.99 -8.08
N LYS A 117 1.40 13.23 -7.38
CA LYS A 117 0.84 14.58 -7.31
C LYS A 117 1.81 15.56 -6.65
N ILE A 118 2.46 15.15 -5.58
CA ILE A 118 3.43 16.01 -4.90
C ILE A 118 4.58 16.33 -5.84
N GLU A 119 5.07 15.33 -6.57
CA GLU A 119 6.23 15.50 -7.44
C GLU A 119 5.93 16.40 -8.63
N PHE A 120 4.76 16.26 -9.23
CA PHE A 120 4.46 16.96 -10.48
C PHE A 120 3.52 18.16 -10.35
N GLU A 121 2.85 18.30 -9.23
CA GLU A 121 1.90 19.39 -9.04
C GLU A 121 2.18 20.21 -7.79
N GLY A 122 3.05 19.72 -6.99
CA GLY A 122 3.44 20.42 -5.78
C GLY A 122 4.56 21.38 -6.06
#